data_22e30ea25805e4ee49fb1dd1b28c5be9
#
_entry.id   22e30ea25805e4ee49fb1dd1b28c5be9
#
_cell.length_a   1.000
_cell.length_b   1.000
_cell.length_c   1.000
_cell.angle_alpha   90.00
_cell.angle_beta   90.00
_cell.angle_gamma   90.00
#
_symmetry.space_group_name_H-M   'P 1'
#
loop_
_entity.id
_entity.type
_entity.pdbx_description
1 polymer ?
#
loop_
_entity_poly.entity_id
_entity_poly.type
_entity_poly.pdbx_seq_one_letter_code
_entity_poly.pdbx_strand_id
1 'polypeptide(L)'
;MLERIVTRIGISPFSAQQHLGVYRSFLVSVFIAKHFNGETFLRIDDTNPRHQANIDALIDDLTQIIEPSLLDSPRNSETGIYYVGSDSIPAIFESQRFELYRKYLNILQEHELLIHEADAIYFDTKKYIELYGDLIDLQYQSKPYRSGLITKSLPQLYFPIAVDNGRRFLWHFASVIDDNAFDVTHIVRAKDKIDNQVPQTILNRALGFTLPQYLYTKIMLSGHPLPKIIDLTATGISIQAIRSYLYGTITGNSEKPYFSFEEALMDFSPKSVTPGQFYFDFKKLQSVQKHFFNHQKPSD
;
A
#
# COMPACT_ATOMS: atom_id res chain seq x y z
N MET A 1 -3.18 -26.32 -5.46
CA MET A 1 -2.60 -25.56 -4.34
C MET A 1 -3.25 -24.18 -4.35
N LEU A 2 -3.75 -23.69 -3.23
CA LEU A 2 -4.20 -22.30 -3.14
C LEU A 2 -2.97 -21.42 -3.39
N GLU A 3 -3.10 -20.45 -4.29
CA GLU A 3 -2.04 -19.51 -4.61
C GLU A 3 -1.71 -18.72 -3.33
N ARG A 4 -0.43 -18.66 -2.97
CA ARG A 4 0.03 -17.94 -1.77
C ARG A 4 -0.25 -16.45 -1.96
N ILE A 5 -0.95 -15.83 -1.02
CA ILE A 5 -1.22 -14.41 -1.02
C ILE A 5 -0.01 -13.66 -0.45
N VAL A 6 0.57 -12.79 -1.24
CA VAL A 6 1.61 -11.86 -0.82
C VAL A 6 1.13 -10.45 -1.08
N THR A 7 1.03 -9.66 -0.02
CA THR A 7 0.70 -8.24 -0.07
C THR A 7 1.88 -7.40 0.42
N ARG A 8 1.80 -6.10 0.23
CA ARG A 8 2.80 -5.18 0.79
C ARG A 8 2.16 -3.87 1.24
N ILE A 9 2.80 -3.23 2.20
CA ILE A 9 2.57 -1.84 2.60
C ILE A 9 3.67 -1.02 1.96
N GLY A 10 3.33 -0.18 0.97
CA GLY A 10 4.26 0.81 0.41
C GLY A 10 3.99 2.16 1.06
N ILE A 11 4.98 2.72 1.75
CA ILE A 11 4.82 3.96 2.49
C ILE A 11 5.92 4.96 2.12
N SER A 12 5.51 6.16 1.70
CA SER A 12 6.45 7.23 1.40
C SER A 12 6.73 8.08 2.65
N PRO A 13 8.00 8.34 2.99
CA PRO A 13 8.38 9.17 4.13
C PRO A 13 8.20 10.68 3.87
N PHE A 14 7.28 11.04 2.99
CA PHE A 14 6.94 12.45 2.72
C PHE A 14 6.51 13.19 4.00
N SER A 15 5.87 12.50 4.92
CA SER A 15 5.46 13.02 6.23
C SER A 15 5.76 11.97 7.30
N ALA A 16 6.23 12.40 8.45
CA ALA A 16 6.44 11.56 9.63
C ALA A 16 5.14 10.95 10.18
N GLN A 17 4.00 11.48 9.78
CA GLN A 17 2.68 11.05 10.28
C GLN A 17 1.68 10.97 9.13
N GLN A 18 0.91 9.89 9.10
CA GLN A 18 -0.14 9.69 8.13
C GLN A 18 -1.54 9.88 8.77
N HIS A 19 -2.53 10.15 7.94
CA HIS A 19 -3.92 10.20 8.39
C HIS A 19 -4.54 8.79 8.45
N LEU A 20 -5.60 8.61 9.23
CA LEU A 20 -6.24 7.30 9.47
C LEU A 20 -6.65 6.54 8.20
N GLY A 21 -7.02 7.26 7.13
CA GLY A 21 -7.41 6.62 5.87
C GLY A 21 -6.28 5.83 5.22
N VAL A 22 -5.01 6.27 5.39
CA VAL A 22 -3.82 5.55 4.93
C VAL A 22 -3.65 4.26 5.72
N TYR A 23 -3.65 4.34 7.05
CA TYR A 23 -3.52 3.17 7.93
C TYR A 23 -4.63 2.15 7.73
N ARG A 24 -5.87 2.60 7.50
CA ARG A 24 -6.94 1.70 7.14
C ARG A 24 -6.63 0.88 5.88
N SER A 25 -6.10 1.52 4.85
CA SER A 25 -5.72 0.81 3.61
C SER A 25 -4.60 -0.20 3.85
N PHE A 26 -3.64 0.12 4.70
CA PHE A 26 -2.57 -0.79 5.10
C PHE A 26 -3.10 -1.98 5.88
N LEU A 27 -3.97 -1.74 6.86
CA LEU A 27 -4.63 -2.81 7.61
C LEU A 27 -5.41 -3.75 6.69
N VAL A 28 -6.08 -3.25 5.66
CA VAL A 28 -6.77 -4.12 4.69
C VAL A 28 -5.78 -5.06 3.99
N SER A 29 -4.55 -4.61 3.67
CA SER A 29 -3.51 -5.48 3.11
C SER A 29 -3.16 -6.61 4.08
N VAL A 30 -2.99 -6.29 5.37
CA VAL A 30 -2.71 -7.26 6.44
C VAL A 30 -3.88 -8.23 6.61
N PHE A 31 -5.12 -7.73 6.68
CA PHE A 31 -6.31 -8.59 6.82
C PHE A 31 -6.45 -9.58 5.66
N ILE A 32 -6.25 -9.12 4.43
CA ILE A 32 -6.31 -10.00 3.24
C ILE A 32 -5.23 -11.07 3.33
N ALA A 33 -3.98 -10.71 3.60
CA ALA A 33 -2.90 -11.68 3.68
C ALA A 33 -3.16 -12.71 4.80
N LYS A 34 -3.40 -12.25 6.02
CA LYS A 34 -3.57 -13.15 7.19
C LYS A 34 -4.83 -14.03 7.08
N HIS A 35 -5.92 -13.55 6.47
CA HIS A 35 -7.11 -14.37 6.21
C HIS A 35 -6.82 -15.59 5.32
N PHE A 36 -5.89 -15.47 4.39
CA PHE A 36 -5.48 -16.55 3.50
C PHE A 36 -4.16 -17.22 3.91
N ASN A 37 -3.70 -17.05 5.15
CA ASN A 37 -2.40 -17.51 5.63
C ASN A 37 -1.22 -17.07 4.76
N GLY A 38 -1.34 -15.88 4.20
CA GLY A 38 -0.34 -15.22 3.37
C GLY A 38 0.58 -14.29 4.16
N GLU A 39 1.29 -13.43 3.45
CA GLU A 39 2.33 -12.57 4.00
C GLU A 39 2.10 -11.10 3.61
N THR A 40 2.51 -10.21 4.52
CA THR A 40 2.55 -8.76 4.26
C THR A 40 3.90 -8.22 4.70
N PHE A 41 4.62 -7.57 3.81
CA PHE A 41 5.89 -6.91 4.15
C PHE A 41 5.79 -5.38 3.99
N LEU A 42 6.75 -4.69 4.61
CA LEU A 42 6.87 -3.24 4.56
C LEU A 42 7.89 -2.82 3.51
N ARG A 43 7.51 -1.86 2.64
CA ARG A 43 8.41 -1.18 1.73
C ARG A 43 8.39 0.32 2.00
N ILE A 44 9.56 0.90 2.15
CA ILE A 44 9.76 2.34 2.28
C ILE A 44 10.05 2.92 0.90
N ASP A 45 9.12 3.72 0.39
CA ASP A 45 9.19 4.35 -0.92
C ASP A 45 10.04 5.65 -0.81
N ASP A 46 11.35 5.50 -0.60
CA ASP A 46 12.30 6.54 -0.19
C ASP A 46 13.29 6.95 -1.32
N THR A 47 12.91 6.77 -2.56
CA THR A 47 13.76 7.19 -3.70
C THR A 47 14.06 8.69 -3.73
N ASN A 48 13.29 9.50 -3.01
CA ASN A 48 13.57 10.92 -2.83
C ASN A 48 14.34 11.17 -1.51
N PRO A 49 15.64 11.53 -1.56
CA PRO A 49 16.47 11.68 -0.37
C PRO A 49 16.02 12.80 0.58
N ARG A 50 15.21 13.75 0.11
CA ARG A 50 14.70 14.86 0.96
C ARG A 50 13.78 14.38 2.08
N HIS A 51 13.29 13.17 2.03
CA HIS A 51 12.28 12.66 2.96
C HIS A 51 12.86 11.65 3.97
N GLN A 52 14.11 11.27 3.86
CA GLN A 52 14.73 10.22 4.70
C GLN A 52 14.69 10.55 6.20
N ALA A 53 14.76 11.83 6.58
CA ALA A 53 14.69 12.26 7.98
C ALA A 53 13.38 11.89 8.71
N ASN A 54 12.33 11.54 7.97
CA ASN A 54 11.02 11.21 8.54
C ASN A 54 10.82 9.70 8.77
N ILE A 55 11.76 8.84 8.37
CA ILE A 55 11.54 7.39 8.31
C ILE A 55 11.26 6.82 9.71
N ASP A 56 12.11 7.07 10.69
CA ASP A 56 11.93 6.51 12.04
C ASP A 56 10.59 6.96 12.66
N ALA A 57 10.29 8.24 12.60
CA ALA A 57 9.03 8.76 13.12
C ALA A 57 7.79 8.21 12.37
N LEU A 58 7.94 7.93 11.07
CA LEU A 58 6.89 7.29 10.27
C LEU A 58 6.67 5.83 10.68
N ILE A 59 7.74 5.10 10.98
CA ILE A 59 7.67 3.72 11.45
C ILE A 59 7.04 3.66 12.83
N ASP A 60 7.45 4.54 13.73
CA ASP A 60 6.87 4.64 15.07
C ASP A 60 5.36 4.97 15.02
N ASP A 61 4.94 5.82 14.08
CA ASP A 61 3.53 6.14 13.86
C ASP A 61 2.76 4.93 13.27
N LEU A 62 3.36 4.20 12.33
CA LEU A 62 2.79 3.00 11.71
C LEU A 62 2.54 1.89 12.74
N THR A 63 3.52 1.62 13.62
CA THR A 63 3.47 0.52 14.59
C THR A 63 2.47 0.74 15.70
N GLN A 64 2.06 1.98 15.93
CA GLN A 64 0.91 2.26 16.78
C GLN A 64 -0.39 1.64 16.24
N ILE A 65 -0.51 1.44 14.95
CA ILE A 65 -1.72 0.90 14.32
C ILE A 65 -1.53 -0.54 13.85
N ILE A 66 -0.40 -0.87 13.25
CA ILE A 66 -0.08 -2.20 12.74
C ILE A 66 0.96 -2.83 13.66
N GLU A 67 0.57 -3.85 14.37
CA GLU A 67 1.48 -4.56 15.28
C GLU A 67 2.65 -5.16 14.50
N PRO A 68 3.90 -5.00 14.97
CA PRO A 68 5.10 -5.51 14.30
C PRO A 68 5.02 -6.99 13.94
N SER A 69 4.39 -7.80 14.79
CA SER A 69 4.17 -9.24 14.59
C SER A 69 3.30 -9.59 13.38
N LEU A 70 2.57 -8.61 12.84
CA LEU A 70 1.74 -8.79 11.65
C LEU A 70 2.51 -8.57 10.35
N LEU A 71 3.73 -8.04 10.42
CA LEU A 71 4.59 -7.77 9.28
C LEU A 71 5.62 -8.89 9.10
N ASP A 72 5.71 -9.39 7.90
CA ASP A 72 6.57 -10.51 7.55
C ASP A 72 7.85 -10.03 6.87
N SER A 73 8.91 -10.81 7.00
CA SER A 73 10.15 -10.61 6.24
C SER A 73 9.95 -11.18 4.83
N PRO A 74 10.26 -10.45 3.76
CA PRO A 74 10.17 -10.99 2.40
C PRO A 74 11.13 -12.18 2.23
N ARG A 75 10.65 -13.29 1.63
CA ARG A 75 11.44 -14.53 1.53
C ARG A 75 12.54 -14.50 0.48
N ASN A 76 12.33 -13.78 -0.60
CA ASN A 76 13.20 -13.83 -1.78
C ASN A 76 14.21 -12.68 -1.83
N SER A 77 14.57 -12.06 -0.71
CA SER A 77 15.52 -10.98 -0.75
C SER A 77 16.94 -11.49 -0.54
N GLU A 78 17.68 -11.64 -1.60
CA GLU A 78 19.14 -11.80 -1.53
C GLU A 78 19.82 -10.54 -1.02
N THR A 79 19.16 -9.38 -1.13
CA THR A 79 19.70 -8.08 -0.71
C THR A 79 18.60 -7.12 -0.25
N GLY A 80 18.88 -6.35 0.78
CA GLY A 80 18.14 -5.12 1.07
C GLY A 80 16.96 -5.23 2.02
N ILE A 81 16.93 -6.24 2.91
CA ILE A 81 16.09 -6.19 4.10
C ILE A 81 16.84 -5.45 5.18
N TYR A 82 16.22 -4.41 5.69
CA TYR A 82 16.72 -3.63 6.81
C TYR A 82 15.72 -3.74 7.96
N TYR A 83 16.24 -3.60 9.17
CA TYR A 83 15.40 -3.59 10.36
C TYR A 83 15.28 -2.15 10.84
N VAL A 84 14.07 -1.68 11.03
CA VAL A 84 13.75 -0.28 11.34
C VAL A 84 12.87 -0.14 12.56
N GLY A 85 12.98 1.00 13.22
CA GLY A 85 12.22 1.32 14.43
C GLY A 85 12.68 0.54 15.66
N SER A 86 12.12 0.89 16.82
CA SER A 86 12.42 0.28 18.11
C SER A 86 12.10 -1.22 18.18
N ASP A 87 11.11 -1.65 17.40
CA ASP A 87 10.63 -3.04 17.35
C ASP A 87 11.32 -3.91 16.28
N SER A 88 12.38 -3.39 15.65
CA SER A 88 13.17 -4.10 14.63
C SER A 88 12.33 -4.70 13.51
N ILE A 89 11.48 -3.89 12.88
CA ILE A 89 10.59 -4.31 11.81
C ILE A 89 11.37 -4.53 10.52
N PRO A 90 11.20 -5.68 9.84
CA PRO A 90 11.80 -5.89 8.54
C PRO A 90 11.17 -4.97 7.48
N ALA A 91 11.99 -4.19 6.80
CA ALA A 91 11.56 -3.28 5.74
C ALA A 91 12.49 -3.33 4.54
N ILE A 92 11.92 -3.05 3.37
CA ILE A 92 12.66 -2.86 2.12
C ILE A 92 12.72 -1.37 1.83
N PHE A 93 13.89 -0.90 1.40
CA PHE A 93 14.10 0.48 1.01
C PHE A 93 14.30 0.57 -0.50
N GLU A 94 13.46 1.34 -1.19
CA GLU A 94 13.62 1.57 -2.63
C GLU A 94 14.99 2.21 -2.96
N SER A 95 15.48 3.12 -2.09
CA SER A 95 16.79 3.77 -2.27
C SER A 95 17.99 2.81 -2.27
N GLN A 96 17.86 1.62 -1.70
CA GLN A 96 18.91 0.61 -1.61
C GLN A 96 18.92 -0.38 -2.80
N ARG A 97 18.05 -0.17 -3.79
CA ARG A 97 17.81 -1.14 -4.87
C ARG A 97 18.21 -0.60 -6.26
N PHE A 98 19.05 0.40 -6.29
CA PHE A 98 19.45 1.12 -7.50
C PHE A 98 19.95 0.19 -8.63
N GLU A 99 20.81 -0.78 -8.33
CA GLU A 99 21.38 -1.68 -9.36
C GLU A 99 20.30 -2.60 -9.96
N LEU A 100 19.31 -3.00 -9.15
CA LEU A 100 18.17 -3.77 -9.67
C LEU A 100 17.34 -2.92 -10.64
N TYR A 101 17.05 -1.68 -10.27
CA TYR A 101 16.29 -0.78 -11.13
C TYR A 101 17.05 -0.45 -12.42
N ARG A 102 18.35 -0.24 -12.33
CA ARG A 102 19.23 -0.02 -13.50
C ARG A 102 19.19 -1.22 -14.46
N LYS A 103 19.23 -2.44 -13.96
CA LYS A 103 19.09 -3.65 -14.78
C LYS A 103 17.82 -3.62 -15.62
N TYR A 104 16.67 -3.31 -15.01
CA TYR A 104 15.40 -3.25 -15.72
C TYR A 104 15.23 -2.01 -16.61
N LEU A 105 15.88 -0.91 -16.27
CA LEU A 105 15.98 0.25 -17.17
C LEU A 105 16.68 -0.13 -18.48
N ASN A 106 17.79 -0.88 -18.39
CA ASN A 106 18.52 -1.34 -19.59
C ASN A 106 17.65 -2.26 -20.45
N ILE A 107 16.83 -3.13 -19.87
CA ILE A 107 15.88 -3.96 -20.62
C ILE A 107 14.88 -3.10 -21.40
N LEU A 108 14.31 -2.06 -20.78
CA LEU A 108 13.42 -1.14 -21.48
C LEU A 108 14.16 -0.35 -22.58
N GLN A 109 15.43 -0.03 -22.38
CA GLN A 109 16.26 0.63 -23.39
C GLN A 109 16.52 -0.29 -24.61
N GLU A 110 16.82 -1.56 -24.37
CA GLU A 110 16.98 -2.58 -25.42
C GLU A 110 15.70 -2.81 -26.23
N HIS A 111 14.54 -2.63 -25.58
CA HIS A 111 13.23 -2.68 -26.24
C HIS A 111 12.84 -1.36 -26.93
N GLU A 112 13.69 -0.36 -26.93
CA GLU A 112 13.44 0.97 -27.51
C GLU A 112 12.20 1.68 -26.89
N LEU A 113 11.91 1.42 -25.62
CA LEU A 113 10.74 1.96 -24.91
C LEU A 113 11.07 3.19 -24.05
N LEU A 114 12.23 3.81 -24.26
CA LEU A 114 12.68 4.96 -23.49
C LEU A 114 12.90 6.20 -24.34
N ILE A 115 12.53 7.35 -23.76
CA ILE A 115 12.85 8.67 -24.27
C ILE A 115 13.75 9.37 -23.25
N HIS A 116 14.90 9.89 -23.71
CA HIS A 116 15.79 10.68 -22.89
C HIS A 116 15.57 12.16 -23.22
N GLU A 117 15.11 12.94 -22.25
CA GLU A 117 14.83 14.37 -22.43
C GLU A 117 15.37 15.16 -21.23
N ALA A 118 16.27 16.11 -21.48
CA ALA A 118 17.00 16.85 -20.46
C ALA A 118 17.66 15.90 -19.43
N ASP A 119 17.30 15.99 -18.16
CA ASP A 119 17.81 15.17 -17.06
C ASP A 119 16.88 14.00 -16.67
N ALA A 120 15.79 13.80 -17.43
CA ALA A 120 14.77 12.78 -17.15
C ALA A 120 14.74 11.68 -18.20
N ILE A 121 14.34 10.51 -17.77
CA ILE A 121 14.07 9.34 -18.61
C ILE A 121 12.58 9.02 -18.50
N TYR A 122 11.93 8.95 -19.65
CA TYR A 122 10.51 8.69 -19.77
C TYR A 122 10.28 7.32 -20.41
N PHE A 123 9.18 6.69 -20.03
CA PHE A 123 8.66 5.54 -20.76
C PHE A 123 7.90 6.04 -21.99
N ASP A 124 8.23 5.50 -23.17
CA ASP A 124 7.61 5.85 -24.45
C ASP A 124 6.31 5.08 -24.64
N THR A 125 5.20 5.69 -24.21
CA THR A 125 3.87 5.09 -24.37
C THR A 125 3.45 5.00 -25.83
N LYS A 126 3.92 5.92 -26.70
CA LYS A 126 3.62 5.87 -28.12
C LYS A 126 4.24 4.63 -28.76
N LYS A 127 5.51 4.37 -28.52
CA LYS A 127 6.20 3.18 -28.97
C LYS A 127 5.57 1.90 -28.41
N TYR A 128 5.18 1.93 -27.14
CA TYR A 128 4.45 0.81 -26.52
C TYR A 128 3.13 0.52 -27.24
N ILE A 129 2.34 1.56 -27.58
CA ILE A 129 1.08 1.42 -28.32
C ILE A 129 1.30 0.81 -29.71
N GLU A 130 2.36 1.21 -30.41
CA GLU A 130 2.72 0.63 -31.70
C GLU A 130 3.01 -0.89 -31.60
N LEU A 131 3.59 -1.34 -30.51
CA LEU A 131 3.95 -2.75 -30.28
C LEU A 131 2.81 -3.59 -29.70
N TYR A 132 2.00 -3.03 -28.80
CA TYR A 132 1.04 -3.79 -27.96
C TYR A 132 -0.43 -3.32 -28.09
N GLY A 133 -0.68 -2.25 -28.86
CA GLY A 133 -2.00 -1.64 -29.00
C GLY A 133 -2.32 -0.58 -27.94
N ASP A 134 -3.36 0.21 -28.17
CA ASP A 134 -3.74 1.39 -27.38
C ASP A 134 -4.73 1.11 -26.24
N LEU A 135 -5.22 -0.13 -26.15
CA LEU A 135 -6.17 -0.51 -25.11
C LEU A 135 -5.46 -1.28 -23.99
N ILE A 136 -5.72 -0.88 -22.78
CA ILE A 136 -5.24 -1.55 -21.59
C ILE A 136 -6.42 -1.99 -20.71
N ASP A 137 -6.46 -3.27 -20.43
CA ASP A 137 -7.41 -3.84 -19.51
C ASP A 137 -6.86 -3.82 -18.09
N LEU A 138 -7.49 -3.01 -17.26
CA LEU A 138 -7.21 -2.94 -15.84
C LEU A 138 -8.11 -3.94 -15.12
N GLN A 139 -7.54 -5.08 -14.76
CA GLN A 139 -8.23 -6.04 -13.92
C GLN A 139 -8.23 -5.55 -12.48
N TYR A 140 -9.40 -5.55 -11.85
CA TYR A 140 -9.52 -5.29 -10.42
C TYR A 140 -10.53 -6.25 -9.80
N GLN A 141 -10.29 -6.63 -8.57
CA GLN A 141 -11.28 -7.34 -7.78
C GLN A 141 -12.10 -6.33 -6.97
N SER A 142 -13.38 -6.21 -7.29
CA SER A 142 -14.31 -5.43 -6.48
C SER A 142 -14.96 -6.28 -5.38
N LYS A 143 -14.92 -7.61 -5.54
CA LYS A 143 -15.36 -8.64 -4.58
C LYS A 143 -14.51 -9.89 -4.82
N PRO A 144 -14.28 -10.76 -3.80
CA PRO A 144 -13.42 -11.95 -3.93
C PRO A 144 -13.80 -12.91 -5.04
N TYR A 145 -14.96 -12.73 -5.66
CA TYR A 145 -15.50 -13.61 -6.71
C TYR A 145 -16.03 -12.86 -7.93
N ARG A 146 -15.81 -11.55 -8.03
CA ARG A 146 -16.14 -10.76 -9.22
C ARG A 146 -14.95 -9.90 -9.60
N SER A 147 -14.20 -10.34 -10.58
CA SER A 147 -13.27 -9.49 -11.30
C SER A 147 -14.05 -8.45 -12.08
N GLY A 148 -13.70 -7.18 -11.91
CA GLY A 148 -14.13 -6.11 -12.80
C GLY A 148 -13.03 -5.85 -13.82
N LEU A 149 -13.43 -5.52 -15.02
CA LEU A 149 -12.53 -5.08 -16.09
C LEU A 149 -12.86 -3.64 -16.42
N ILE A 150 -11.84 -2.79 -16.36
CA ILE A 150 -11.94 -1.41 -16.88
C ILE A 150 -10.99 -1.34 -18.05
N THR A 151 -11.52 -1.20 -19.26
CA THR A 151 -10.71 -0.91 -20.42
C THR A 151 -10.46 0.60 -20.48
N LYS A 152 -9.21 1.00 -20.56
CA LYS A 152 -8.78 2.38 -20.77
C LYS A 152 -7.99 2.48 -22.06
N SER A 153 -8.25 3.54 -22.81
CA SER A 153 -7.34 3.97 -23.88
C SER A 153 -6.11 4.63 -23.24
N LEU A 154 -4.95 4.25 -23.71
CA LEU A 154 -3.70 4.84 -23.21
C LEU A 154 -3.56 6.27 -23.73
N PRO A 155 -3.19 7.22 -22.89
CA PRO A 155 -2.80 8.52 -23.38
C PRO A 155 -1.54 8.36 -24.24
N GLN A 156 -1.47 9.03 -25.37
CA GLN A 156 -0.27 9.08 -26.24
C GLN A 156 0.85 9.94 -25.60
N LEU A 157 0.99 9.85 -24.30
CA LEU A 157 1.92 10.64 -23.50
C LEU A 157 2.91 9.69 -22.82
N TYR A 158 4.16 10.09 -22.85
CA TYR A 158 5.20 9.48 -22.06
C TYR A 158 5.08 9.89 -20.58
N PHE A 159 5.48 9.04 -19.66
CA PHE A 159 5.55 9.34 -18.24
C PHE A 159 6.96 9.11 -17.70
N PRO A 160 7.43 9.94 -16.75
CA PRO A 160 8.79 9.84 -16.25
C PRO A 160 8.96 8.59 -15.39
N ILE A 161 10.08 7.89 -15.56
CA ILE A 161 10.48 6.72 -14.77
C ILE A 161 11.75 6.94 -13.98
N ALA A 162 12.61 7.88 -14.42
CA ALA A 162 13.79 8.30 -13.69
C ALA A 162 14.09 9.77 -13.97
N VAL A 163 14.82 10.41 -13.05
CA VAL A 163 15.32 11.78 -13.15
C VAL A 163 16.77 11.85 -12.70
N ASP A 164 17.37 13.04 -12.70
CA ASP A 164 18.76 13.26 -12.32
C ASP A 164 19.73 12.41 -13.19
N ASN A 165 19.46 12.36 -14.50
CA ASN A 165 20.18 11.53 -15.48
C ASN A 165 20.18 10.03 -15.13
N GLY A 166 19.04 9.51 -14.68
CA GLY A 166 18.88 8.10 -14.32
C GLY A 166 19.46 7.73 -12.95
N ARG A 167 19.84 8.72 -12.12
CA ARG A 167 20.35 8.46 -10.77
C ARG A 167 19.26 8.30 -9.71
N ARG A 168 18.04 8.72 -10.03
CA ARG A 168 16.89 8.61 -9.15
C ARG A 168 15.71 8.05 -9.90
N PHE A 169 15.30 6.84 -9.54
CA PHE A 169 14.13 6.18 -10.10
C PHE A 169 12.86 6.71 -9.47
N LEU A 170 11.77 6.75 -10.24
CA LEU A 170 10.49 7.23 -9.76
C LEU A 170 9.58 6.06 -9.35
N TRP A 171 8.68 6.35 -8.46
CA TRP A 171 7.85 5.38 -7.76
C TRP A 171 7.12 4.37 -8.67
N HIS A 172 6.55 4.77 -9.80
CA HIS A 172 5.87 3.83 -10.68
C HIS A 172 6.80 2.72 -11.19
N PHE A 173 8.02 3.09 -11.53
CA PHE A 173 9.03 2.15 -12.02
C PHE A 173 9.60 1.29 -10.89
N ALA A 174 10.06 1.92 -9.82
CA ALA A 174 10.62 1.22 -8.67
C ALA A 174 9.63 0.21 -8.08
N SER A 175 8.39 0.64 -7.85
CA SER A 175 7.36 -0.19 -7.23
C SER A 175 6.99 -1.44 -8.05
N VAL A 176 6.98 -1.36 -9.38
CA VAL A 176 6.70 -2.51 -10.24
C VAL A 176 7.81 -3.55 -10.16
N ILE A 177 9.06 -3.11 -10.15
CA ILE A 177 10.22 -4.00 -10.07
C ILE A 177 10.26 -4.69 -8.70
N ASP A 178 10.01 -3.95 -7.63
CA ASP A 178 9.97 -4.50 -6.28
C ASP A 178 8.80 -5.46 -6.08
N ASP A 179 7.61 -5.08 -6.55
CA ASP A 179 6.43 -5.94 -6.46
C ASP A 179 6.69 -7.29 -7.17
N ASN A 180 7.38 -7.29 -8.32
CA ASN A 180 7.80 -8.52 -9.00
C ASN A 180 8.92 -9.27 -8.25
N ALA A 181 9.94 -8.57 -7.76
CA ALA A 181 11.09 -9.17 -7.08
C ALA A 181 10.70 -9.89 -5.78
N PHE A 182 9.62 -9.46 -5.14
CA PHE A 182 9.11 -10.04 -3.90
C PHE A 182 7.84 -10.88 -4.07
N ASP A 183 7.50 -11.26 -5.30
CA ASP A 183 6.36 -12.11 -5.63
C ASP A 183 5.03 -11.54 -5.10
N VAL A 184 4.84 -10.21 -5.15
CA VAL A 184 3.60 -9.58 -4.74
C VAL A 184 2.47 -10.04 -5.64
N THR A 185 1.48 -10.72 -5.05
CA THR A 185 0.33 -11.24 -5.78
C THR A 185 -0.87 -10.31 -5.71
N HIS A 186 -1.01 -9.54 -4.63
CA HIS A 186 -2.16 -8.67 -4.39
C HIS A 186 -1.74 -7.28 -3.93
N ILE A 187 -2.30 -6.27 -4.57
CA ILE A 187 -2.07 -4.86 -4.25
C ILE A 187 -3.37 -4.24 -3.75
N VAL A 188 -3.40 -3.86 -2.49
CA VAL A 188 -4.54 -3.15 -1.89
C VAL A 188 -4.33 -1.64 -1.99
N ARG A 189 -5.35 -0.93 -2.47
CA ARG A 189 -5.33 0.54 -2.61
C ARG A 189 -6.70 1.14 -2.36
N ALA A 190 -6.73 2.40 -1.94
CA ALA A 190 -7.95 3.19 -1.97
C ALA A 190 -8.37 3.50 -3.42
N LYS A 191 -9.67 3.60 -3.68
CA LYS A 191 -10.24 3.73 -5.03
C LYS A 191 -9.73 4.96 -5.81
N ASP A 192 -9.35 6.04 -5.12
CA ASP A 192 -8.79 7.25 -5.74
C ASP A 192 -7.42 7.03 -6.42
N LYS A 193 -6.78 5.89 -6.18
CA LYS A 193 -5.47 5.52 -6.74
C LYS A 193 -5.58 4.59 -7.97
N ILE A 194 -6.77 4.43 -8.55
CA ILE A 194 -6.97 3.53 -9.70
C ILE A 194 -6.16 3.95 -10.92
N ASP A 195 -5.97 5.25 -11.14
CA ASP A 195 -5.21 5.75 -12.28
C ASP A 195 -3.71 5.41 -12.20
N ASN A 196 -3.18 5.18 -11.01
CA ASN A 196 -1.82 4.70 -10.82
C ASN A 196 -1.60 3.26 -11.34
N GLN A 197 -2.68 2.49 -11.55
CA GLN A 197 -2.59 1.15 -12.10
C GLN A 197 -2.16 1.18 -13.59
N VAL A 198 -2.54 2.20 -14.34
CA VAL A 198 -2.25 2.30 -15.77
C VAL A 198 -0.74 2.21 -16.04
N PRO A 199 0.11 3.15 -15.56
CA PRO A 199 1.55 3.09 -15.79
C PRO A 199 2.19 1.81 -15.24
N GLN A 200 1.73 1.32 -14.10
CA GLN A 200 2.25 0.08 -13.51
C GLN A 200 1.88 -1.16 -14.33
N THR A 201 0.67 -1.24 -14.90
CA THR A 201 0.29 -2.35 -15.78
C THR A 201 1.11 -2.35 -17.06
N ILE A 202 1.35 -1.16 -17.65
CA ILE A 202 2.19 -0.99 -18.83
C ILE A 202 3.62 -1.50 -18.56
N LEU A 203 4.22 -1.05 -17.46
CA LEU A 203 5.57 -1.45 -17.07
C LEU A 203 5.68 -2.95 -16.81
N ASN A 204 4.70 -3.54 -16.08
CA ASN A 204 4.67 -4.99 -15.87
C ASN A 204 4.67 -5.75 -17.20
N ARG A 205 3.82 -5.34 -18.15
CA ARG A 205 3.74 -6.00 -19.47
C ARG A 205 5.02 -5.82 -20.29
N ALA A 206 5.56 -4.59 -20.32
CA ALA A 206 6.79 -4.29 -21.06
C ALA A 206 8.01 -5.06 -20.53
N LEU A 207 8.02 -5.36 -19.24
CA LEU A 207 9.08 -6.14 -18.56
C LEU A 207 8.80 -7.65 -18.51
N GLY A 208 7.65 -8.09 -19.02
CA GLY A 208 7.26 -9.51 -19.00
C GLY A 208 6.91 -10.05 -17.62
N PHE A 209 6.53 -9.18 -16.68
CA PHE A 209 6.17 -9.57 -15.32
C PHE A 209 4.73 -10.07 -15.20
N THR A 210 4.47 -10.92 -14.22
CA THR A 210 3.12 -11.33 -13.86
C THR A 210 2.38 -10.15 -13.24
N LEU A 211 1.16 -9.89 -13.71
CA LEU A 211 0.34 -8.80 -13.17
C LEU A 211 -0.23 -9.20 -11.80
N PRO A 212 0.01 -8.39 -10.75
CA PRO A 212 -0.65 -8.59 -9.47
C PRO A 212 -2.15 -8.27 -9.58
N GLN A 213 -2.94 -8.87 -8.69
CA GLN A 213 -4.35 -8.55 -8.55
C GLN A 213 -4.53 -7.26 -7.74
N TYR A 214 -5.36 -6.34 -8.24
CA TYR A 214 -5.65 -5.09 -7.55
C TYR A 214 -6.95 -5.18 -6.77
N LEU A 215 -6.88 -4.87 -5.47
CA LEU A 215 -8.02 -4.78 -4.57
C LEU A 215 -8.26 -3.32 -4.20
N TYR A 216 -9.42 -2.78 -4.58
CA TYR A 216 -9.76 -1.40 -4.25
C TYR A 216 -10.67 -1.36 -3.02
N THR A 217 -10.19 -0.67 -1.98
CA THR A 217 -10.92 -0.45 -0.74
C THR A 217 -11.64 0.89 -0.73
N LYS A 218 -12.57 1.05 0.20
CA LYS A 218 -13.30 2.31 0.41
C LYS A 218 -12.35 3.44 0.83
N ILE A 219 -12.62 4.63 0.33
CA ILE A 219 -11.95 5.87 0.77
C ILE A 219 -12.63 6.34 2.06
N MET A 220 -11.83 6.66 3.07
CA MET A 220 -12.30 7.37 4.26
C MET A 220 -12.33 8.87 3.93
N LEU A 221 -13.46 9.50 4.17
CA LEU A 221 -13.68 10.93 3.98
C LEU A 221 -13.94 11.61 5.32
N SER A 222 -13.76 12.92 5.37
CA SER A 222 -14.17 13.77 6.47
C SER A 222 -14.64 15.11 5.93
N GLY A 223 -15.48 15.82 6.67
CA GLY A 223 -15.82 17.22 6.39
C GLY A 223 -14.65 18.19 6.61
N HIS A 224 -13.58 17.71 7.23
CA HIS A 224 -12.30 18.36 7.51
C HIS A 224 -11.17 17.45 7.09
N PRO A 225 -9.88 17.86 7.14
CA PRO A 225 -8.76 16.95 6.99
C PRO A 225 -8.91 15.73 7.90
N LEU A 226 -8.64 14.54 7.39
CA LEU A 226 -8.68 13.33 8.21
C LEU A 226 -7.67 13.43 9.35
N PRO A 227 -8.06 13.03 10.58
CA PRO A 227 -7.17 13.12 11.72
C PRO A 227 -5.98 12.18 11.58
N LYS A 228 -4.85 12.59 12.12
CA LYS A 228 -3.69 11.76 12.41
C LYS A 228 -3.84 11.09 13.78
N ILE A 229 -3.00 10.13 14.09
CA ILE A 229 -3.01 9.46 15.40
C ILE A 229 -2.80 10.47 16.52
N ILE A 230 -1.80 11.34 16.37
CA ILE A 230 -1.45 12.35 17.38
C ILE A 230 -2.61 13.32 17.67
N ASP A 231 -3.41 13.67 16.66
CA ASP A 231 -4.56 14.55 16.85
C ASP A 231 -5.61 13.90 17.76
N LEU A 232 -5.82 12.59 17.58
CA LEU A 232 -6.80 11.83 18.35
C LEU A 232 -6.30 11.54 19.75
N THR A 233 -5.04 11.15 19.91
CA THR A 233 -4.47 10.87 21.24
C THR A 233 -4.41 12.12 22.11
N ALA A 234 -4.17 13.29 21.52
CA ALA A 234 -4.24 14.58 22.20
C ALA A 234 -5.65 14.91 22.75
N THR A 235 -6.71 14.29 22.20
CA THR A 235 -8.08 14.42 22.73
C THR A 235 -8.44 13.32 23.74
N GLY A 236 -7.49 12.49 24.16
CA GLY A 236 -7.69 11.41 25.12
C GLY A 236 -8.20 10.08 24.51
N ILE A 237 -8.19 9.95 23.20
CA ILE A 237 -8.49 8.67 22.52
C ILE A 237 -7.27 7.74 22.60
N SER A 238 -7.46 6.53 23.09
CA SER A 238 -6.40 5.54 23.17
C SER A 238 -6.08 4.90 21.82
N ILE A 239 -4.85 4.42 21.64
CA ILE A 239 -4.42 3.69 20.45
C ILE A 239 -5.29 2.44 20.22
N GLN A 240 -5.64 1.73 21.30
CA GLN A 240 -6.52 0.56 21.24
C GLN A 240 -7.90 0.91 20.66
N ALA A 241 -8.47 2.05 21.06
CA ALA A 241 -9.75 2.49 20.51
C ALA A 241 -9.62 2.87 19.02
N ILE A 242 -8.51 3.49 18.62
CA ILE A 242 -8.24 3.81 17.20
C ILE A 242 -8.14 2.52 16.39
N ARG A 243 -7.37 1.53 16.85
CA ARG A 243 -7.25 0.21 16.19
C ARG A 243 -8.60 -0.45 16.05
N SER A 244 -9.35 -0.56 17.15
CA SER A 244 -10.68 -1.16 17.18
C SER A 244 -11.66 -0.48 16.22
N TYR A 245 -11.66 0.84 16.18
CA TYR A 245 -12.46 1.61 15.23
C TYR A 245 -12.11 1.28 13.78
N LEU A 246 -10.80 1.23 13.45
CA LEU A 246 -10.34 0.88 12.12
C LEU A 246 -10.74 -0.56 11.76
N TYR A 247 -10.59 -1.52 12.67
CA TYR A 247 -11.02 -2.91 12.48
C TYR A 247 -12.52 -2.98 12.17
N GLY A 248 -13.35 -2.29 12.95
CA GLY A 248 -14.79 -2.22 12.71
C GLY A 248 -15.18 -1.68 11.34
N THR A 249 -14.41 -0.70 10.81
CA THR A 249 -14.62 -0.17 9.44
C THR A 249 -14.23 -1.17 8.36
N ILE A 250 -13.34 -2.12 8.65
CA ILE A 250 -12.84 -3.14 7.72
C ILE A 250 -13.74 -4.36 7.74
N THR A 251 -14.10 -4.87 8.92
CA THR A 251 -15.00 -6.02 9.07
C THR A 251 -16.44 -5.71 8.66
N GLY A 252 -16.81 -4.43 8.68
CA GLY A 252 -18.20 -3.98 8.45
C GLY A 252 -19.06 -4.00 9.71
N ASN A 253 -18.51 -4.41 10.85
CA ASN A 253 -19.20 -4.42 12.15
C ASN A 253 -18.62 -3.32 13.07
N SER A 254 -18.95 -2.10 12.75
CA SER A 254 -18.42 -0.93 13.41
C SER A 254 -19.07 -0.61 14.77
N GLU A 255 -20.06 -1.39 15.21
CA GLU A 255 -20.66 -1.31 16.57
C GLU A 255 -19.91 -2.19 17.58
N LYS A 256 -19.23 -3.25 17.09
CA LYS A 256 -18.47 -4.17 17.92
C LYS A 256 -17.11 -3.57 18.29
N PRO A 257 -16.74 -3.48 19.58
CA PRO A 257 -15.37 -3.21 19.97
C PRO A 257 -14.51 -4.45 19.71
N TYR A 258 -13.33 -4.26 19.16
CA TYR A 258 -12.33 -5.31 18.94
C TYR A 258 -11.14 -5.07 19.86
N PHE A 259 -10.77 -6.06 20.67
CA PHE A 259 -9.67 -5.95 21.63
C PHE A 259 -8.34 -6.46 21.06
N SER A 260 -8.39 -7.27 19.99
CA SER A 260 -7.19 -7.73 19.28
C SER A 260 -7.42 -7.80 17.76
N PHE A 261 -6.32 -7.94 17.03
CA PHE A 261 -6.35 -8.17 15.58
C PHE A 261 -6.99 -9.54 15.25
N GLU A 262 -6.68 -10.58 16.00
CA GLU A 262 -7.19 -11.94 15.81
C GLU A 262 -8.71 -11.97 15.95
N GLU A 263 -9.26 -11.27 16.94
CA GLU A 263 -10.71 -11.14 17.11
C GLU A 263 -11.35 -10.49 15.89
N ALA A 264 -10.75 -9.43 15.38
CA ALA A 264 -11.23 -8.76 14.17
C ALA A 264 -11.07 -9.61 12.92
N LEU A 265 -9.99 -10.40 12.84
CA LEU A 265 -9.72 -11.32 11.71
C LEU A 265 -10.75 -12.44 11.64
N MET A 266 -11.25 -12.95 12.78
CA MET A 266 -12.34 -13.94 12.79
C MET A 266 -13.65 -13.41 12.19
N ASP A 267 -13.93 -12.13 12.36
CA ASP A 267 -15.11 -11.47 11.78
C ASP A 267 -14.87 -10.95 10.36
N PHE A 268 -13.62 -10.95 9.91
CA PHE A 268 -13.28 -10.41 8.60
C PHE A 268 -13.75 -11.32 7.47
N SER A 269 -14.32 -10.70 6.45
CA SER A 269 -14.61 -11.37 5.18
C SER A 269 -13.98 -10.57 4.04
N PRO A 270 -13.18 -11.19 3.16
CA PRO A 270 -12.67 -10.53 1.96
C PRO A 270 -13.78 -9.88 1.11
N LYS A 271 -15.02 -10.35 1.22
CA LYS A 271 -16.20 -9.76 0.57
C LYS A 271 -16.51 -8.34 1.05
N SER A 272 -16.03 -7.95 2.25
CA SER A 272 -16.18 -6.59 2.77
C SER A 272 -15.26 -5.58 2.10
N VAL A 273 -14.19 -6.05 1.44
CA VAL A 273 -13.26 -5.19 0.69
C VAL A 273 -13.91 -4.81 -0.63
N THR A 274 -14.48 -3.64 -0.67
CA THR A 274 -15.18 -3.11 -1.85
C THR A 274 -14.78 -1.66 -2.10
N PRO A 275 -14.73 -1.22 -3.38
CA PRO A 275 -14.56 0.19 -3.68
C PRO A 275 -15.76 1.00 -3.16
N GLY A 276 -15.55 2.26 -2.92
CA GLY A 276 -16.60 3.17 -2.42
C GLY A 276 -16.00 4.25 -1.52
N GLN A 277 -16.84 4.81 -0.69
CA GLN A 277 -16.44 5.82 0.30
C GLN A 277 -17.30 5.69 1.56
N PHE A 278 -16.79 6.18 2.69
CA PHE A 278 -17.51 6.36 3.94
C PHE A 278 -16.91 7.53 4.72
N TYR A 279 -17.67 8.10 5.62
CA TYR A 279 -17.21 9.22 6.43
C TYR A 279 -16.61 8.75 7.75
N PHE A 280 -15.52 9.40 8.16
CA PHE A 280 -14.98 9.28 9.51
C PHE A 280 -16.01 9.78 10.52
N ASP A 281 -16.28 8.98 11.54
CA ASP A 281 -17.25 9.28 12.58
C ASP A 281 -16.57 9.34 13.96
N PHE A 282 -16.34 10.56 14.43
CA PHE A 282 -15.70 10.79 15.72
C PHE A 282 -16.57 10.34 16.91
N LYS A 283 -17.90 10.49 16.81
CA LYS A 283 -18.80 10.03 17.88
C LYS A 283 -18.73 8.51 18.05
N LYS A 284 -18.61 7.80 16.95
CA LYS A 284 -18.44 6.36 16.95
C LYS A 284 -17.10 5.95 17.56
N LEU A 285 -16.01 6.64 17.21
CA LEU A 285 -14.71 6.41 17.83
C LEU A 285 -14.77 6.66 19.36
N GLN A 286 -15.46 7.72 19.81
CA GLN A 286 -15.67 7.97 21.23
C GLN A 286 -16.51 6.86 21.90
N SER A 287 -17.49 6.29 21.21
CA SER A 287 -18.26 5.15 21.72
C SER A 287 -17.36 3.93 21.91
N VAL A 288 -16.51 3.62 20.94
CA VAL A 288 -15.50 2.56 21.06
C VAL A 288 -14.56 2.81 22.23
N GLN A 289 -14.07 4.03 22.42
CA GLN A 289 -13.22 4.41 23.56
C GLN A 289 -13.87 4.09 24.93
N LYS A 290 -15.17 4.32 25.08
CA LYS A 290 -15.87 4.02 26.34
C LYS A 290 -15.84 2.54 26.72
N HIS A 291 -15.86 1.63 25.75
CA HIS A 291 -15.73 0.19 26.01
C HIS A 291 -14.37 -0.15 26.63
N PHE A 292 -13.29 0.46 26.15
CA PHE A 292 -11.94 0.23 26.72
C PHE A 292 -11.83 0.78 28.14
N PHE A 293 -12.41 1.93 28.46
CA PHE A 293 -12.41 2.47 29.82
C PHE A 293 -13.18 1.58 30.81
N ASN A 294 -14.31 1.01 30.38
CA ASN A 294 -15.14 0.17 31.26
C ASN A 294 -14.48 -1.18 31.54
N HIS A 295 -13.66 -1.71 30.63
CA HIS A 295 -12.91 -2.97 30.83
C HIS A 295 -11.61 -2.79 31.63
N GLN A 296 -11.11 -1.57 31.80
CA GLN A 296 -9.94 -1.27 32.61
C GLN A 296 -10.25 -1.00 34.09
N LYS A 297 -11.53 -0.88 34.46
CA LYS A 297 -11.91 -0.81 35.88
C LYS A 297 -11.71 -2.19 36.51
N PRO A 298 -10.96 -2.32 37.64
CA PRO A 298 -10.93 -3.54 38.40
C PRO A 298 -12.38 -3.88 38.76
N SER A 299 -12.77 -5.14 38.61
CA SER A 299 -13.96 -5.66 39.25
C SER A 299 -13.77 -5.53 40.75
N ASP A 300 -14.54 -4.63 41.39
CA ASP A 300 -14.62 -4.49 42.83
C ASP A 300 -15.00 -5.81 43.51
#